data_d9e7e970f7267424fc218518abdf5236
#
_entry.id   d9e7e970f7267424fc218518abdf5236
#
_cell.length_a   1.000
_cell.length_b   1.000
_cell.length_c   1.000
_cell.angle_alpha   90.00
_cell.angle_beta   90.00
_cell.angle_gamma   90.00
#
_symmetry.space_group_name_H-M   'P 1'
#
loop_
_entity.id
_entity.type
_entity.pdbx_description
1 polymer ?
#
loop_
_entity_poly.entity_id
_entity_poly.type
_entity_poly.pdbx_seq_one_letter_code
_entity_poly.pdbx_strand_id
1 'polypeptide(L)'
;MTESLDKPKKRVLGLTGNMWIYAFGVMGINLAIGLVNSYQAEFFDKIMRLNLVGIALIILAAKFISIVADFVIGNLIDRANFKAGKMRPWILFSAFPLFVFTMLSFAFIPFPETKGGEVGKYIYITFILILWNVSMTMADIPSQGMLKMVAGTPEDTNNAAGWANTLKSVALACSGVFITVVCMITGSGAVGWKEYLITAAILAGIGLILQLLMYFKGKEEYKVNASSAMSFKEMFRELKNNRMIQIVLVTYLLGFGRNIGLSIAVQASCIMIRDGIDLTKLGLGVMSGDACSWAIGLTSAISSMVTIILNPVINKKLGEKKYFIIAGFYGFAVSLISFLLYVLTPAETATGGVPFLRSIWAIWIYQFFLGFAYGPNGYLPMVMTADIVDYQEWKTGKRTEGTQFAILSMSNKLSNALSVSLGLLFIGAIGYSANSYADAVKVGVEIIDKKEVIVDAVAHTNAIHAAVPGDIQNKAWAIYFLLPGLCMLASSLVMFFYKIDEKTKKQMREELALRRGEATEETVAENAVDALSEASEDFEVSEENDKTE
;
A
#
# COMPACT_ATOMS: atom_id res chain seq x y z
N MET A 1 21.56 33.21 30.27
CA MET A 1 21.27 32.64 28.96
C MET A 1 19.87 33.06 28.60
N THR A 2 19.73 34.00 27.71
CA THR A 2 18.47 34.63 27.31
C THR A 2 17.67 33.67 26.48
N GLU A 3 16.53 33.19 27.03
CA GLU A 3 15.45 32.58 26.23
C GLU A 3 15.00 33.60 25.19
N SER A 4 15.35 33.37 23.95
CA SER A 4 14.72 34.08 22.84
C SER A 4 13.27 33.63 22.80
N LEU A 5 12.34 34.47 23.22
CA LEU A 5 10.89 34.33 22.99
C LEU A 5 10.66 34.16 21.49
N ASP A 6 10.63 32.90 21.06
CA ASP A 6 10.38 32.53 19.66
C ASP A 6 8.93 32.94 19.35
N LYS A 7 8.76 33.86 18.39
CA LYS A 7 7.43 34.30 17.94
C LYS A 7 6.62 33.07 17.58
N PRO A 8 5.32 32.99 17.95
CA PRO A 8 4.49 31.83 17.65
C PRO A 8 4.51 31.56 16.13
N LYS A 9 5.03 30.41 15.74
CA LYS A 9 5.12 30.02 14.32
C LYS A 9 3.70 29.94 13.76
N LYS A 10 3.45 30.64 12.65
CA LYS A 10 2.14 30.62 11.96
C LYS A 10 1.79 29.17 11.61
N ARG A 11 0.65 28.69 12.09
CA ARG A 11 0.13 27.35 11.82
C ARG A 11 -1.02 27.41 10.82
N VAL A 12 -1.03 26.52 9.85
CA VAL A 12 -2.12 26.32 8.90
C VAL A 12 -2.57 24.87 9.02
N LEU A 13 -3.84 24.63 9.33
CA LEU A 13 -4.39 23.30 9.60
C LEU A 13 -3.57 22.51 10.66
N GLY A 14 -3.10 23.19 11.70
CA GLY A 14 -2.31 22.59 12.78
C GLY A 14 -0.82 22.39 12.47
N LEU A 15 -0.36 22.64 11.23
CA LEU A 15 1.03 22.45 10.80
C LEU A 15 1.79 23.75 10.68
N THR A 16 3.07 23.72 11.03
CA THR A 16 4.05 24.77 10.70
C THR A 16 4.49 24.66 9.24
N GLY A 17 5.07 25.74 8.69
CA GLY A 17 5.59 25.71 7.31
C GLY A 17 6.62 24.60 7.07
N ASN A 18 7.44 24.27 8.08
CA ASN A 18 8.43 23.20 8.00
C ASN A 18 7.78 21.80 7.92
N MET A 19 6.69 21.57 8.67
CA MET A 19 5.91 20.33 8.61
C MET A 19 5.20 20.15 7.26
N TRP A 20 4.70 21.26 6.64
CA TRP A 20 4.13 21.21 5.29
C TRP A 20 5.16 20.84 4.24
N ILE A 21 6.37 21.42 4.30
CA ILE A 21 7.48 21.08 3.42
C ILE A 21 7.84 19.59 3.53
N TYR A 22 7.87 19.07 4.76
CA TYR A 22 8.06 17.64 5.02
C TYR A 22 6.95 16.80 4.37
N ALA A 23 5.69 17.13 4.60
CA ALA A 23 4.55 16.38 4.09
C ALA A 23 4.50 16.35 2.55
N PHE A 24 4.80 17.48 1.89
CA PHE A 24 4.96 17.55 0.43
C PHE A 24 6.17 16.77 -0.08
N GLY A 25 7.28 16.74 0.66
CA GLY A 25 8.43 15.89 0.32
C GLY A 25 8.08 14.41 0.32
N VAL A 26 7.33 13.95 1.34
CA VAL A 26 6.81 12.57 1.41
C VAL A 26 5.86 12.29 0.24
N MET A 27 4.98 13.23 -0.13
CA MET A 27 4.15 13.14 -1.33
C MET A 27 5.01 12.92 -2.58
N GLY A 28 6.07 13.72 -2.75
CA GLY A 28 6.96 13.64 -3.91
C GLY A 28 7.63 12.27 -4.07
N ILE A 29 8.12 11.66 -2.98
CA ILE A 29 8.66 10.29 -2.99
C ILE A 29 7.60 9.30 -3.45
N ASN A 30 6.37 9.43 -2.95
CA ASN A 30 5.30 8.48 -3.21
C ASN A 30 4.64 8.61 -4.59
N LEU A 31 4.83 9.71 -5.32
CA LEU A 31 4.44 9.81 -6.74
C LEU A 31 5.20 8.80 -7.61
N ALA A 32 6.52 8.72 -7.45
CA ALA A 32 7.34 7.74 -8.17
C ALA A 32 7.01 6.30 -7.75
N ILE A 33 6.82 6.07 -6.44
CA ILE A 33 6.47 4.75 -5.88
C ILE A 33 5.11 4.29 -6.40
N GLY A 34 4.11 5.17 -6.43
CA GLY A 34 2.77 4.85 -6.90
C GLY A 34 2.76 4.44 -8.37
N LEU A 35 3.47 5.18 -9.22
CA LEU A 35 3.57 4.85 -10.63
C LEU A 35 4.21 3.48 -10.88
N VAL A 36 5.35 3.22 -10.25
CA VAL A 36 6.08 1.95 -10.42
C VAL A 36 5.26 0.78 -9.88
N ASN A 37 4.66 0.91 -8.70
CA ASN A 37 3.85 -0.17 -8.12
C ASN A 37 2.58 -0.48 -8.94
N SER A 38 2.00 0.53 -9.61
CA SER A 38 0.76 0.35 -10.38
C SER A 38 1.02 -0.22 -11.78
N TYR A 39 2.05 0.25 -12.48
CA TYR A 39 2.16 0.05 -13.92
C TYR A 39 3.42 -0.66 -14.39
N GLN A 40 4.42 -0.88 -13.54
CA GLN A 40 5.68 -1.47 -13.97
C GLN A 40 5.53 -2.90 -14.49
N ALA A 41 4.74 -3.71 -13.81
CA ALA A 41 4.49 -5.09 -14.24
C ALA A 41 3.76 -5.14 -15.59
N GLU A 42 2.81 -4.23 -15.79
CA GLU A 42 2.09 -4.09 -17.06
C GLU A 42 3.01 -3.64 -18.19
N PHE A 43 3.85 -2.64 -17.94
CA PHE A 43 4.83 -2.18 -18.93
C PHE A 43 5.77 -3.32 -19.39
N PHE A 44 6.23 -4.15 -18.46
CA PHE A 44 7.09 -5.28 -18.79
C PHE A 44 6.34 -6.38 -19.55
N ASP A 45 5.07 -6.64 -19.22
CA ASP A 45 4.24 -7.64 -19.92
C ASP A 45 3.85 -7.15 -21.32
N LYS A 46 3.20 -5.98 -21.43
CA LYS A 46 2.62 -5.47 -22.68
C LYS A 46 3.66 -4.88 -23.64
N ILE A 47 4.55 -4.03 -23.13
CA ILE A 47 5.46 -3.26 -23.98
C ILE A 47 6.76 -4.03 -24.24
N MET A 48 7.37 -4.59 -23.19
CA MET A 48 8.59 -5.39 -23.34
C MET A 48 8.31 -6.84 -23.75
N ARG A 49 7.05 -7.29 -23.68
CA ARG A 49 6.58 -8.64 -24.05
C ARG A 49 7.33 -9.74 -23.29
N LEU A 50 7.43 -9.58 -21.98
CA LEU A 50 8.07 -10.55 -21.10
C LEU A 50 7.01 -11.46 -20.45
N ASN A 51 7.41 -12.68 -20.09
CA ASN A 51 6.54 -13.63 -19.41
C ASN A 51 6.24 -13.18 -17.99
N LEU A 52 4.96 -13.18 -17.57
CA LEU A 52 4.49 -12.77 -16.24
C LEU A 52 5.17 -13.52 -15.09
N VAL A 53 5.46 -14.82 -15.28
CA VAL A 53 6.16 -15.62 -14.26
C VAL A 53 7.59 -15.11 -14.07
N GLY A 54 8.30 -14.79 -15.17
CA GLY A 54 9.64 -14.20 -15.11
C GLY A 54 9.63 -12.83 -14.43
N ILE A 55 8.67 -11.97 -14.78
CA ILE A 55 8.48 -10.65 -14.14
C ILE A 55 8.24 -10.81 -12.63
N ALA A 56 7.35 -11.73 -12.24
CA ALA A 56 7.00 -11.99 -10.85
C ALA A 56 8.22 -12.40 -10.00
N LEU A 57 9.04 -13.32 -10.54
CA LEU A 57 10.25 -13.80 -9.87
C LEU A 57 11.30 -12.69 -9.72
N ILE A 58 11.47 -11.85 -10.74
CA ILE A 58 12.41 -10.72 -10.69
C ILE A 58 11.94 -9.67 -9.65
N ILE A 59 10.64 -9.32 -9.65
CA ILE A 59 10.09 -8.39 -8.66
C ILE A 59 10.29 -8.95 -7.26
N LEU A 60 10.04 -10.23 -7.05
CA LEU A 60 10.24 -10.88 -5.75
C LEU A 60 11.70 -10.81 -5.31
N ALA A 61 12.63 -11.18 -6.19
CA ALA A 61 14.07 -11.11 -5.91
C ALA A 61 14.53 -9.68 -5.60
N ALA A 62 14.09 -8.70 -6.39
CA ALA A 62 14.42 -7.30 -6.17
C ALA A 62 13.89 -6.76 -4.83
N LYS A 63 12.72 -7.22 -4.39
CA LYS A 63 12.17 -6.85 -3.07
C LYS A 63 12.94 -7.49 -1.91
N PHE A 64 13.41 -8.73 -2.05
CA PHE A 64 14.32 -9.32 -1.05
C PHE A 64 15.63 -8.54 -0.93
N ILE A 65 16.22 -8.15 -2.08
CA ILE A 65 17.43 -7.30 -2.08
C ILE A 65 17.15 -5.95 -1.42
N SER A 66 15.97 -5.36 -1.64
CA SER A 66 15.56 -4.12 -0.97
C SER A 66 15.55 -4.26 0.57
N ILE A 67 15.06 -5.38 1.11
CA ILE A 67 15.06 -5.62 2.56
C ILE A 67 16.51 -5.63 3.10
N VAL A 68 17.43 -6.25 2.38
CA VAL A 68 18.85 -6.23 2.76
C VAL A 68 19.43 -4.81 2.66
N ALA A 69 19.08 -4.08 1.60
CA ALA A 69 19.48 -2.69 1.40
C ALA A 69 19.01 -1.77 2.53
N ASP A 70 17.80 -1.99 3.09
CA ASP A 70 17.28 -1.22 4.23
C ASP A 70 18.25 -1.24 5.42
N PHE A 71 18.80 -2.40 5.74
CA PHE A 71 19.76 -2.51 6.85
C PHE A 71 21.10 -1.85 6.54
N VAL A 72 21.59 -2.01 5.32
CA VAL A 72 22.86 -1.38 4.91
C VAL A 72 22.71 0.14 4.94
N ILE A 73 21.64 0.65 4.33
CA ILE A 73 21.36 2.10 4.25
C ILE A 73 21.07 2.66 5.63
N GLY A 74 20.27 1.98 6.47
CA GLY A 74 20.00 2.38 7.84
C GLY A 74 21.30 2.54 8.65
N ASN A 75 22.21 1.55 8.58
CA ASN A 75 23.50 1.64 9.23
C ASN A 75 24.40 2.77 8.68
N LEU A 76 24.35 3.02 7.38
CA LEU A 76 25.08 4.14 6.75
C LEU A 76 24.55 5.48 7.24
N ILE A 77 23.22 5.64 7.33
CA ILE A 77 22.57 6.85 7.85
C ILE A 77 22.96 7.10 9.32
N ASP A 78 22.98 6.04 10.13
CA ASP A 78 23.30 6.16 11.55
C ASP A 78 24.77 6.58 11.80
N ARG A 79 25.69 6.13 10.95
CA ARG A 79 27.12 6.46 11.03
C ARG A 79 27.46 7.78 10.35
N ALA A 80 26.62 8.25 9.44
CA ALA A 80 26.88 9.47 8.70
C ALA A 80 26.69 10.71 9.59
N ASN A 81 27.63 11.65 9.49
CA ASN A 81 27.57 12.92 10.18
C ASN A 81 27.87 14.07 9.21
N PHE A 82 26.84 14.55 8.52
CA PHE A 82 26.96 15.62 7.55
C PHE A 82 26.71 16.98 8.20
N LYS A 83 27.42 18.01 7.73
CA LYS A 83 27.23 19.40 8.18
C LYS A 83 25.83 19.95 7.87
N ALA A 84 25.17 19.44 6.82
CA ALA A 84 23.84 19.88 6.36
C ALA A 84 22.66 19.23 7.13
N GLY A 85 22.92 18.40 8.13
CA GLY A 85 21.94 17.64 8.88
C GLY A 85 22.13 16.12 8.74
N LYS A 86 21.40 15.32 9.50
CA LYS A 86 21.53 13.85 9.50
C LYS A 86 20.75 13.20 8.35
N MET A 87 19.51 13.63 8.11
CA MET A 87 18.59 12.99 7.16
C MET A 87 18.55 13.71 5.80
N ARG A 88 18.63 15.05 5.79
CA ARG A 88 18.51 15.88 4.57
C ARG A 88 19.47 15.48 3.45
N PRO A 89 20.77 15.26 3.68
CA PRO A 89 21.69 14.88 2.60
C PRO A 89 21.31 13.60 1.88
N TRP A 90 20.75 12.62 2.60
CA TRP A 90 20.28 11.36 2.03
C TRP A 90 19.07 11.56 1.10
N ILE A 91 18.18 12.50 1.44
CA ILE A 91 17.05 12.88 0.58
C ILE A 91 17.56 13.45 -0.74
N LEU A 92 18.60 14.28 -0.72
CA LEU A 92 19.24 14.81 -1.94
C LEU A 92 19.89 13.68 -2.75
N PHE A 93 20.68 12.81 -2.10
CA PHE A 93 21.37 11.69 -2.75
C PHE A 93 20.41 10.68 -3.38
N SER A 94 19.21 10.53 -2.82
CA SER A 94 18.18 9.64 -3.37
C SER A 94 17.35 10.26 -4.48
N ALA A 95 17.17 11.59 -4.48
CA ALA A 95 16.24 12.29 -5.36
C ALA A 95 16.56 12.07 -6.85
N PHE A 96 17.81 12.27 -7.26
CA PHE A 96 18.23 12.07 -8.64
C PHE A 96 18.23 10.60 -9.08
N PRO A 97 18.81 9.65 -8.33
CA PRO A 97 18.71 8.23 -8.67
C PRO A 97 17.26 7.74 -8.76
N LEU A 98 16.38 8.13 -7.82
CA LEU A 98 14.97 7.74 -7.85
C LEU A 98 14.28 8.25 -9.13
N PHE A 99 14.51 9.52 -9.51
CA PHE A 99 14.01 10.08 -10.76
C PHE A 99 14.53 9.30 -11.97
N VAL A 100 15.84 9.12 -12.08
CA VAL A 100 16.48 8.46 -13.24
C VAL A 100 16.01 7.00 -13.38
N PHE A 101 16.01 6.24 -12.29
CA PHE A 101 15.61 4.83 -12.37
C PHE A 101 14.09 4.66 -12.53
N THR A 102 13.27 5.63 -12.11
CA THR A 102 11.84 5.66 -12.47
C THR A 102 11.68 5.87 -13.98
N MET A 103 12.41 6.79 -14.58
CA MET A 103 12.39 7.00 -16.03
C MET A 103 12.86 5.76 -16.80
N LEU A 104 13.97 5.15 -16.37
CA LEU A 104 14.50 3.95 -17.00
C LEU A 104 13.57 2.74 -16.83
N SER A 105 12.79 2.66 -15.76
CA SER A 105 11.79 1.58 -15.57
C SER A 105 10.70 1.58 -16.63
N PHE A 106 10.43 2.74 -17.26
CA PHE A 106 9.43 2.92 -18.31
C PHE A 106 10.06 3.31 -19.68
N ALA A 107 11.37 3.16 -19.81
CA ALA A 107 12.06 3.40 -21.08
C ALA A 107 11.96 2.17 -21.98
N PHE A 108 11.45 2.35 -23.19
CA PHE A 108 11.46 1.31 -24.20
C PHE A 108 12.85 1.24 -24.85
N ILE A 109 13.54 0.12 -24.66
CA ILE A 109 14.82 -0.18 -25.32
C ILE A 109 14.56 -1.29 -26.33
N PRO A 110 14.84 -1.07 -27.62
CA PRO A 110 14.67 -2.10 -28.64
C PRO A 110 15.77 -3.16 -28.49
N PHE A 111 15.40 -4.34 -28.02
CA PHE A 111 16.28 -5.51 -28.00
C PHE A 111 16.02 -6.36 -29.26
N PRO A 112 17.04 -7.06 -29.79
CA PRO A 112 16.85 -7.98 -30.91
C PRO A 112 15.83 -9.09 -30.56
N GLU A 113 15.03 -9.52 -31.54
CA GLU A 113 14.07 -10.63 -31.37
C GLU A 113 14.78 -12.00 -31.46
N THR A 114 15.76 -12.20 -30.57
CA THR A 114 16.55 -13.42 -30.46
C THR A 114 16.50 -13.88 -28.99
N LYS A 115 16.82 -15.17 -28.75
CA LYS A 115 16.95 -15.65 -27.35
C LYS A 115 17.94 -14.83 -26.53
N GLY A 116 19.01 -14.34 -27.14
CA GLY A 116 19.97 -13.43 -26.47
C GLY A 116 19.37 -12.08 -26.14
N GLY A 117 18.53 -11.52 -27.00
CA GLY A 117 17.83 -10.27 -26.75
C GLY A 117 16.77 -10.40 -25.63
N GLU A 118 16.08 -11.54 -25.55
CA GLU A 118 15.15 -11.84 -24.46
C GLU A 118 15.88 -11.89 -23.10
N VAL A 119 17.01 -12.60 -23.03
CA VAL A 119 17.87 -12.62 -21.83
C VAL A 119 18.35 -11.21 -21.48
N GLY A 120 18.71 -10.41 -22.50
CA GLY A 120 19.09 -9.00 -22.32
C GLY A 120 17.99 -8.16 -21.67
N LYS A 121 16.72 -8.35 -22.08
CA LYS A 121 15.57 -7.69 -21.42
C LYS A 121 15.48 -8.05 -19.94
N TYR A 122 15.56 -9.36 -19.61
CA TYR A 122 15.51 -9.80 -18.20
C TYR A 122 16.66 -9.24 -17.36
N ILE A 123 17.88 -9.19 -17.88
CA ILE A 123 19.03 -8.59 -17.19
C ILE A 123 18.78 -7.10 -16.97
N TYR A 124 18.33 -6.38 -18.00
CA TYR A 124 18.04 -4.96 -17.92
C TYR A 124 17.02 -4.63 -16.83
N ILE A 125 15.84 -5.28 -16.84
CA ILE A 125 14.80 -5.01 -15.86
C ILE A 125 15.24 -5.39 -14.44
N THR A 126 15.99 -6.49 -14.29
CA THR A 126 16.52 -6.91 -12.99
C THR A 126 17.44 -5.83 -12.39
N PHE A 127 18.38 -5.33 -13.22
CA PHE A 127 19.31 -4.32 -12.81
C PHE A 127 18.61 -2.99 -12.44
N ILE A 128 17.70 -2.53 -13.30
CA ILE A 128 16.94 -1.31 -13.05
C ILE A 128 16.07 -1.43 -11.80
N LEU A 129 15.39 -2.57 -11.59
CA LEU A 129 14.57 -2.82 -10.41
C LEU A 129 15.37 -2.79 -9.11
N ILE A 130 16.55 -3.40 -9.10
CA ILE A 130 17.44 -3.39 -7.93
C ILE A 130 17.86 -1.94 -7.61
N LEU A 131 18.33 -1.19 -8.60
CA LEU A 131 18.77 0.19 -8.42
C LEU A 131 17.63 1.11 -8.01
N TRP A 132 16.45 0.91 -8.59
CA TRP A 132 15.25 1.66 -8.20
C TRP A 132 14.86 1.38 -6.74
N ASN A 133 14.82 0.10 -6.33
CA ASN A 133 14.48 -0.25 -4.94
C ASN A 133 15.51 0.29 -3.93
N VAL A 134 16.80 0.26 -4.27
CA VAL A 134 17.86 0.87 -3.43
C VAL A 134 17.65 2.38 -3.31
N SER A 135 17.37 3.06 -4.43
CA SER A 135 17.12 4.52 -4.43
C SER A 135 15.87 4.89 -3.64
N MET A 136 14.81 4.07 -3.76
CA MET A 136 13.60 4.22 -2.97
C MET A 136 13.87 4.07 -1.47
N THR A 137 14.67 3.07 -1.07
CA THR A 137 15.06 2.89 0.34
C THR A 137 15.87 4.08 0.87
N MET A 138 16.77 4.62 0.04
CA MET A 138 17.55 5.83 0.37
C MET A 138 16.68 7.09 0.52
N ALA A 139 15.47 7.12 -0.06
CA ALA A 139 14.51 8.19 0.12
C ALA A 139 13.58 7.95 1.33
N ASP A 140 13.07 6.73 1.47
CA ASP A 140 12.03 6.38 2.43
C ASP A 140 12.53 6.42 3.89
N ILE A 141 13.67 5.78 4.19
CA ILE A 141 14.21 5.72 5.56
C ILE A 141 14.51 7.13 6.12
N PRO A 142 15.26 8.01 5.42
CA PRO A 142 15.50 9.36 5.92
C PRO A 142 14.23 10.20 6.03
N SER A 143 13.26 10.02 5.13
CA SER A 143 11.99 10.74 5.20
C SER A 143 11.21 10.39 6.47
N GLN A 144 11.16 9.12 6.86
CA GLN A 144 10.54 8.70 8.12
C GLN A 144 11.30 9.22 9.34
N GLY A 145 12.64 9.19 9.30
CA GLY A 145 13.48 9.75 10.38
C GLY A 145 13.33 11.26 10.55
N MET A 146 13.09 11.98 9.45
CA MET A 146 12.91 13.44 9.46
C MET A 146 11.64 13.89 10.17
N LEU A 147 10.59 13.04 10.25
CA LEU A 147 9.34 13.36 10.94
C LEU A 147 9.58 13.89 12.37
N LYS A 148 10.35 13.16 13.17
CA LYS A 148 10.66 13.53 14.55
C LYS A 148 11.59 14.74 14.65
N MET A 149 12.32 15.06 13.59
CA MET A 149 13.23 16.22 13.55
C MET A 149 12.52 17.51 13.14
N VAL A 150 11.36 17.38 12.48
CA VAL A 150 10.53 18.51 12.03
C VAL A 150 9.48 18.88 13.08
N ALA A 151 9.02 17.90 13.87
CA ALA A 151 7.97 18.03 14.87
C ALA A 151 8.56 17.89 16.29
N GLY A 152 8.38 18.92 17.12
CA GLY A 152 9.00 18.97 18.47
C GLY A 152 8.16 18.36 19.56
N THR A 153 6.84 18.23 19.36
CA THR A 153 5.92 17.68 20.36
C THR A 153 5.25 16.42 19.83
N PRO A 154 4.75 15.53 20.69
CA PRO A 154 3.97 14.37 20.26
C PRO A 154 2.74 14.75 19.42
N GLU A 155 2.07 15.85 19.76
CA GLU A 155 0.92 16.36 19.02
C GLU A 155 1.33 16.81 17.61
N ASP A 156 2.40 17.59 17.49
CA ASP A 156 2.95 18.03 16.19
C ASP A 156 3.40 16.84 15.35
N THR A 157 3.99 15.83 15.98
CA THR A 157 4.40 14.58 15.30
C THR A 157 3.19 13.83 14.72
N ASN A 158 2.11 13.70 15.50
CA ASN A 158 0.88 13.07 15.07
C ASN A 158 0.21 13.84 13.91
N ASN A 159 0.14 15.17 14.03
CA ASN A 159 -0.44 16.02 12.98
C ASN A 159 0.39 15.97 11.70
N ALA A 160 1.72 16.07 11.78
CA ALA A 160 2.62 15.99 10.63
C ALA A 160 2.56 14.61 9.96
N ALA A 161 2.54 13.53 10.74
CA ALA A 161 2.38 12.16 10.23
C ALA A 161 1.01 11.96 9.56
N GLY A 162 -0.07 12.48 10.15
CA GLY A 162 -1.43 12.43 9.59
C GLY A 162 -1.50 13.08 8.22
N TRP A 163 -1.02 14.30 8.08
CA TRP A 163 -1.00 15.01 6.80
C TRP A 163 -0.04 14.38 5.80
N ALA A 164 1.15 13.93 6.22
CA ALA A 164 2.07 13.21 5.36
C ALA A 164 1.45 11.92 4.78
N ASN A 165 0.73 11.14 5.61
CA ASN A 165 0.01 9.95 5.16
C ASN A 165 -1.16 10.28 4.22
N THR A 166 -1.88 11.37 4.49
CA THR A 166 -2.94 11.85 3.59
C THR A 166 -2.37 12.21 2.22
N LEU A 167 -1.30 13.02 2.17
CA LEU A 167 -0.65 13.41 0.92
C LEU A 167 0.02 12.23 0.20
N LYS A 168 0.56 11.26 0.95
CA LYS A 168 1.01 9.97 0.41
C LYS A 168 -0.12 9.23 -0.29
N SER A 169 -1.30 9.14 0.31
CA SER A 169 -2.46 8.47 -0.29
C SER A 169 -2.94 9.20 -1.54
N VAL A 170 -2.93 10.53 -1.52
CA VAL A 170 -3.20 11.36 -2.71
C VAL A 170 -2.18 11.09 -3.81
N ALA A 171 -0.88 11.01 -3.49
CA ALA A 171 0.16 10.71 -4.47
C ALA A 171 -0.05 9.34 -5.13
N LEU A 172 -0.38 8.31 -4.34
CA LEU A 172 -0.66 6.97 -4.87
C LEU A 172 -1.90 6.96 -5.78
N ALA A 173 -2.98 7.64 -5.39
CA ALA A 173 -4.19 7.77 -6.21
C ALA A 173 -3.91 8.56 -7.50
N CYS A 174 -3.21 9.70 -7.41
CA CYS A 174 -2.81 10.49 -8.58
C CYS A 174 -1.95 9.67 -9.55
N SER A 175 -1.01 8.88 -9.04
CA SER A 175 -0.16 8.04 -9.89
C SER A 175 -0.97 7.02 -10.69
N GLY A 176 -2.04 6.47 -10.11
CA GLY A 176 -2.94 5.56 -10.80
C GLY A 176 -3.77 6.23 -11.89
N VAL A 177 -4.26 7.44 -11.65
CA VAL A 177 -5.15 8.17 -12.60
C VAL A 177 -4.36 8.86 -13.71
N PHE A 178 -3.14 9.31 -13.44
CA PHE A 178 -2.43 10.27 -14.29
C PHE A 178 -2.09 9.72 -15.67
N ILE A 179 -1.84 8.41 -15.80
CA ILE A 179 -1.58 7.78 -17.11
C ILE A 179 -2.79 7.91 -18.03
N THR A 180 -3.99 7.78 -17.47
CA THR A 180 -5.25 7.97 -18.20
C THR A 180 -5.40 9.39 -18.71
N VAL A 181 -5.04 10.38 -17.88
CA VAL A 181 -5.02 11.81 -18.28
C VAL A 181 -4.02 12.05 -19.41
N VAL A 182 -2.86 11.41 -19.35
CA VAL A 182 -1.85 11.50 -20.44
C VAL A 182 -2.40 10.87 -21.72
N CYS A 183 -3.06 9.71 -21.66
CA CYS A 183 -3.72 9.13 -22.85
C CYS A 183 -4.76 10.05 -23.47
N MET A 184 -5.55 10.76 -22.66
CA MET A 184 -6.52 11.74 -23.15
C MET A 184 -5.84 12.92 -23.84
N ILE A 185 -4.76 13.45 -23.27
CA ILE A 185 -4.02 14.59 -23.84
C ILE A 185 -3.30 14.20 -25.13
N THR A 186 -2.75 12.99 -25.20
CA THR A 186 -2.06 12.49 -26.40
C THR A 186 -3.01 12.01 -27.48
N GLY A 187 -4.31 11.85 -27.15
CA GLY A 187 -5.33 11.32 -28.08
C GLY A 187 -5.11 9.83 -28.38
N SER A 188 -4.26 9.13 -27.61
CA SER A 188 -4.07 7.70 -27.76
C SER A 188 -5.17 6.96 -27.01
N GLY A 189 -5.98 6.16 -27.71
CA GLY A 189 -7.06 5.36 -27.08
C GLY A 189 -6.58 4.28 -26.11
N ALA A 190 -5.28 4.00 -26.08
CA ALA A 190 -4.64 3.04 -25.18
C ALA A 190 -3.26 3.48 -24.72
N VAL A 191 -2.77 2.78 -23.69
CA VAL A 191 -1.48 3.10 -23.04
C VAL A 191 -0.33 2.46 -23.84
N GLY A 192 0.39 3.28 -24.61
CA GLY A 192 1.62 2.88 -25.29
C GLY A 192 2.88 3.22 -24.48
N TRP A 193 4.05 2.82 -24.97
CA TRP A 193 5.32 3.08 -24.26
C TRP A 193 5.61 4.58 -24.03
N LYS A 194 5.09 5.44 -24.90
CA LYS A 194 5.25 6.91 -24.78
C LYS A 194 4.45 7.46 -23.62
N GLU A 195 3.21 7.01 -23.48
CA GLU A 195 2.30 7.42 -22.42
C GLU A 195 2.90 7.04 -21.04
N TYR A 196 3.50 5.84 -20.92
CA TYR A 196 4.25 5.46 -19.74
C TYR A 196 5.44 6.38 -19.47
N LEU A 197 6.24 6.67 -20.49
CA LEU A 197 7.44 7.49 -20.34
C LEU A 197 7.09 8.95 -20.02
N ILE A 198 6.06 9.53 -20.66
CA ILE A 198 5.58 10.90 -20.38
C ILE A 198 5.04 10.96 -18.95
N THR A 199 4.23 9.98 -18.54
CA THR A 199 3.71 9.88 -17.17
C THR A 199 4.85 9.81 -16.15
N ALA A 200 5.85 8.96 -16.41
CA ALA A 200 7.02 8.84 -15.57
C ALA A 200 7.81 10.15 -15.47
N ALA A 201 8.01 10.86 -16.60
CA ALA A 201 8.71 12.13 -16.64
C ALA A 201 8.01 13.19 -15.78
N ILE A 202 6.69 13.29 -15.90
CA ILE A 202 5.90 14.30 -15.18
C ILE A 202 5.85 13.96 -13.68
N LEU A 203 5.44 12.75 -13.32
CA LEU A 203 5.25 12.39 -11.91
C LEU A 203 6.57 12.29 -11.14
N ALA A 204 7.59 11.67 -11.73
CA ALA A 204 8.91 11.62 -11.10
C ALA A 204 9.59 12.99 -11.09
N GLY A 205 9.34 13.84 -12.12
CA GLY A 205 9.81 15.23 -12.17
C GLY A 205 9.20 16.09 -11.05
N ILE A 206 7.89 16.02 -10.86
CA ILE A 206 7.23 16.67 -9.71
C ILE A 206 7.78 16.11 -8.40
N GLY A 207 7.96 14.77 -8.31
CA GLY A 207 8.55 14.10 -7.17
C GLY A 207 9.95 14.61 -6.85
N LEU A 208 10.81 14.78 -7.86
CA LEU A 208 12.14 15.34 -7.72
C LEU A 208 12.09 16.77 -7.16
N ILE A 209 11.23 17.63 -7.72
CA ILE A 209 11.08 19.03 -7.27
C ILE A 209 10.65 19.07 -5.79
N LEU A 210 9.68 18.25 -5.38
CA LEU A 210 9.20 18.20 -4.00
C LEU A 210 10.26 17.66 -3.03
N GLN A 211 11.07 16.66 -3.44
CA GLN A 211 12.20 16.17 -2.66
C GLN A 211 13.30 17.23 -2.53
N LEU A 212 13.62 17.94 -3.60
CA LEU A 212 14.57 19.06 -3.56
C LEU A 212 14.05 20.20 -2.67
N LEU A 213 12.75 20.51 -2.71
CA LEU A 213 12.13 21.47 -1.79
C LEU A 213 12.31 21.03 -0.33
N MET A 214 12.08 19.76 -0.03
CA MET A 214 12.30 19.17 1.30
C MET A 214 13.77 19.30 1.74
N TYR A 215 14.73 19.08 0.83
CA TYR A 215 16.14 19.28 1.12
C TYR A 215 16.50 20.74 1.37
N PHE A 216 16.13 21.67 0.47
CA PHE A 216 16.56 23.07 0.54
C PHE A 216 15.83 23.88 1.62
N LYS A 217 14.54 23.65 1.81
CA LYS A 217 13.69 24.44 2.70
C LYS A 217 13.34 23.73 4.01
N GLY A 218 13.33 22.39 4.04
CA GLY A 218 13.10 21.62 5.26
C GLY A 218 14.24 21.81 6.25
N LYS A 219 13.93 21.93 7.53
CA LYS A 219 14.93 22.12 8.60
C LYS A 219 14.81 21.00 9.64
N GLU A 220 15.93 20.43 10.04
CA GLU A 220 16.02 19.52 11.18
C GLU A 220 16.11 20.37 12.46
N GLU A 221 14.94 20.79 12.99
CA GLU A 221 14.86 21.72 14.12
C GLU A 221 15.14 21.02 15.46
N TYR A 222 14.78 19.75 15.55
CA TYR A 222 14.91 18.97 16.79
C TYR A 222 15.94 17.86 16.66
N LYS A 223 16.85 17.77 17.62
CA LYS A 223 17.81 16.68 17.68
C LYS A 223 17.14 15.45 18.28
N VAL A 224 17.09 14.37 17.52
CA VAL A 224 16.65 13.06 18.02
C VAL A 224 17.90 12.25 18.37
N ASN A 225 17.99 11.81 19.62
CA ASN A 225 19.04 10.86 20.00
C ASN A 225 18.85 9.59 19.18
N ALA A 226 19.87 9.19 18.46
CA ALA A 226 19.84 7.95 17.71
C ALA A 226 19.56 6.80 18.69
N SER A 227 18.41 6.14 18.54
CA SER A 227 18.26 4.80 19.09
C SER A 227 19.35 3.96 18.44
N SER A 228 20.17 3.26 19.24
CA SER A 228 21.26 2.41 18.76
C SER A 228 20.76 1.55 17.60
N ALA A 229 21.44 1.66 16.45
CA ALA A 229 21.13 0.88 15.26
C ALA A 229 21.09 -0.60 15.64
N MET A 230 19.96 -1.22 15.47
CA MET A 230 19.76 -2.59 15.88
C MET A 230 20.37 -3.55 14.88
N SER A 231 21.09 -4.54 15.41
CA SER A 231 21.67 -5.61 14.60
C SER A 231 20.56 -6.54 14.07
N PHE A 232 20.71 -7.00 12.84
CA PHE A 232 19.86 -8.06 12.24
C PHE A 232 19.71 -9.27 13.17
N LYS A 233 20.81 -9.65 13.82
CA LYS A 233 20.84 -10.77 14.77
C LYS A 233 19.97 -10.52 16.00
N GLU A 234 19.89 -9.30 16.48
CA GLU A 234 19.05 -8.91 17.62
C GLU A 234 17.57 -8.93 17.22
N MET A 235 17.24 -8.42 16.05
CA MET A 235 15.87 -8.46 15.53
C MET A 235 15.37 -9.91 15.37
N PHE A 236 16.16 -10.81 14.79
CA PHE A 236 15.79 -12.22 14.67
C PHE A 236 15.72 -12.93 16.02
N ARG A 237 16.57 -12.57 16.98
CA ARG A 237 16.50 -13.11 18.35
C ARG A 237 15.22 -12.67 19.05
N GLU A 238 14.85 -11.40 18.94
CA GLU A 238 13.58 -10.89 19.49
C GLU A 238 12.38 -11.55 18.82
N LEU A 239 12.38 -11.66 17.49
CA LEU A 239 11.35 -12.35 16.75
C LEU A 239 11.18 -13.80 17.21
N LYS A 240 12.27 -14.53 17.46
CA LYS A 240 12.25 -15.92 17.93
C LYS A 240 11.70 -16.04 19.37
N ASN A 241 11.98 -15.06 20.22
CA ASN A 241 11.64 -15.12 21.64
C ASN A 241 10.26 -14.53 21.98
N ASN A 242 9.71 -13.67 21.11
CA ASN A 242 8.44 -13.00 21.35
C ASN A 242 7.31 -13.62 20.52
N ARG A 243 6.51 -14.49 21.16
CA ARG A 243 5.39 -15.16 20.48
C ARG A 243 4.32 -14.21 19.97
N MET A 244 4.08 -13.07 20.64
CA MET A 244 3.04 -12.12 20.24
C MET A 244 3.43 -11.41 18.93
N ILE A 245 4.68 -11.00 18.79
CA ILE A 245 5.16 -10.42 17.54
C ILE A 245 5.19 -11.44 16.39
N GLN A 246 5.46 -12.72 16.68
CA GLN A 246 5.34 -13.80 15.68
C GLN A 246 3.92 -13.91 15.14
N ILE A 247 2.91 -13.87 16.02
CA ILE A 247 1.50 -13.91 15.63
C ILE A 247 1.17 -12.73 14.73
N VAL A 248 1.54 -11.51 15.09
CA VAL A 248 1.29 -10.32 14.29
C VAL A 248 2.03 -10.40 12.94
N LEU A 249 3.29 -10.86 12.92
CA LEU A 249 4.05 -11.07 11.68
C LEU A 249 3.35 -12.08 10.76
N VAL A 250 2.96 -13.24 11.27
CA VAL A 250 2.28 -14.29 10.47
C VAL A 250 0.93 -13.78 9.98
N THR A 251 0.17 -13.09 10.83
CA THR A 251 -1.09 -12.43 10.46
C THR A 251 -0.89 -11.46 9.31
N TYR A 252 0.16 -10.65 9.37
CA TYR A 252 0.50 -9.70 8.31
C TYR A 252 0.92 -10.40 7.01
N LEU A 253 1.74 -11.44 7.12
CA LEU A 253 2.17 -12.23 5.97
C LEU A 253 0.99 -12.94 5.30
N LEU A 254 0.11 -13.58 6.07
CA LEU A 254 -1.09 -14.23 5.52
C LEU A 254 -2.09 -13.20 4.94
N GLY A 255 -2.07 -11.98 5.45
CA GLY A 255 -2.86 -10.87 4.92
C GLY A 255 -2.38 -10.32 3.57
N PHE A 256 -1.29 -10.87 2.96
CA PHE A 256 -0.76 -10.39 1.68
C PHE A 256 -1.82 -10.37 0.57
N GLY A 257 -2.74 -11.33 0.56
CA GLY A 257 -3.77 -11.47 -0.44
C GLY A 257 -4.72 -10.28 -0.55
N ARG A 258 -4.88 -9.50 0.53
CA ARG A 258 -5.72 -8.28 0.49
C ARG A 258 -5.29 -7.29 -0.61
N ASN A 259 -3.99 -7.19 -0.87
CA ASN A 259 -3.45 -6.27 -1.86
C ASN A 259 -3.30 -6.90 -3.26
N ILE A 260 -3.57 -8.21 -3.43
CA ILE A 260 -3.44 -8.89 -4.72
C ILE A 260 -4.35 -8.23 -5.76
N GLY A 261 -5.63 -8.00 -5.42
CA GLY A 261 -6.58 -7.38 -6.34
C GLY A 261 -6.10 -6.03 -6.89
N LEU A 262 -5.45 -5.21 -6.05
CA LEU A 262 -4.86 -3.94 -6.46
C LEU A 262 -3.58 -4.15 -7.29
N SER A 263 -2.77 -5.14 -6.93
CA SER A 263 -1.49 -5.44 -7.60
C SER A 263 -1.64 -6.02 -9.00
N ILE A 264 -2.75 -6.72 -9.27
CA ILE A 264 -3.07 -7.30 -10.58
C ILE A 264 -4.25 -6.61 -11.26
N ALA A 265 -4.66 -5.43 -10.77
CA ALA A 265 -5.87 -4.74 -11.25
C ALA A 265 -5.85 -4.52 -12.76
N VAL A 266 -4.69 -4.17 -13.33
CA VAL A 266 -4.55 -3.94 -14.77
C VAL A 266 -4.67 -5.25 -15.55
N GLN A 267 -3.93 -6.29 -15.16
CA GLN A 267 -4.00 -7.60 -15.81
C GLN A 267 -5.39 -8.21 -15.67
N ALA A 268 -5.99 -8.10 -14.48
CA ALA A 268 -7.34 -8.56 -14.25
C ALA A 268 -8.35 -7.82 -15.14
N SER A 269 -8.26 -6.49 -15.25
CA SER A 269 -9.17 -5.71 -16.10
C SER A 269 -9.07 -6.10 -17.57
N CYS A 270 -7.87 -6.38 -18.09
CA CYS A 270 -7.70 -6.86 -19.46
C CYS A 270 -8.36 -8.22 -19.74
N ILE A 271 -8.34 -9.14 -18.74
CA ILE A 271 -8.90 -10.48 -18.87
C ILE A 271 -10.41 -10.48 -18.64
N MET A 272 -10.87 -9.70 -17.66
CA MET A 272 -12.21 -9.80 -17.07
C MET A 272 -13.20 -8.83 -17.67
N ILE A 273 -12.76 -7.70 -18.23
CA ILE A 273 -13.63 -6.66 -18.77
C ILE A 273 -13.75 -6.84 -20.29
N ARG A 274 -14.98 -7.01 -20.76
CA ARG A 274 -15.28 -7.16 -22.18
C ARG A 274 -15.45 -5.80 -22.86
N ASP A 275 -16.24 -4.91 -22.26
CA ASP A 275 -16.54 -3.63 -22.87
C ASP A 275 -15.72 -2.52 -22.21
N GLY A 276 -15.27 -1.55 -23.02
CA GLY A 276 -14.69 -0.31 -22.51
C GLY A 276 -15.74 0.50 -21.74
N ILE A 277 -15.31 1.52 -21.00
CA ILE A 277 -16.22 2.44 -20.33
C ILE A 277 -16.51 3.62 -21.24
N ASP A 278 -17.80 3.82 -21.55
CA ASP A 278 -18.26 4.99 -22.30
C ASP A 278 -18.38 6.21 -21.36
N LEU A 279 -17.40 7.10 -21.46
CA LEU A 279 -17.35 8.37 -20.76
C LEU A 279 -17.65 9.57 -21.69
N THR A 280 -18.25 9.34 -22.84
CA THR A 280 -18.57 10.40 -23.83
C THR A 280 -19.46 11.50 -23.22
N LYS A 281 -20.35 11.13 -22.29
CA LYS A 281 -21.17 12.09 -21.53
C LYS A 281 -20.37 13.04 -20.63
N LEU A 282 -19.15 12.65 -20.26
CA LEU A 282 -18.21 13.46 -19.49
C LEU A 282 -17.17 14.15 -20.39
N GLY A 283 -17.29 14.02 -21.71
CA GLY A 283 -16.33 14.57 -22.67
C GLY A 283 -15.01 13.80 -22.76
N LEU A 284 -14.95 12.59 -22.19
CA LEU A 284 -13.72 11.80 -22.06
C LEU A 284 -13.60 10.65 -23.09
N GLY A 285 -14.62 10.47 -23.95
CA GLY A 285 -14.63 9.41 -24.94
C GLY A 285 -14.86 8.01 -24.35
N VAL A 286 -14.58 6.97 -25.14
CA VAL A 286 -14.64 5.59 -24.69
C VAL A 286 -13.24 5.14 -24.30
N MET A 287 -13.10 4.58 -23.10
CA MET A 287 -11.82 4.14 -22.56
C MET A 287 -11.76 2.63 -22.47
N SER A 288 -10.61 2.05 -22.79
CA SER A 288 -10.35 0.62 -22.63
C SER A 288 -10.36 0.21 -21.15
N GLY A 289 -10.62 -1.08 -20.88
CA GLY A 289 -10.68 -1.61 -19.51
C GLY A 289 -9.38 -1.39 -18.72
N ASP A 290 -8.23 -1.51 -19.36
CA ASP A 290 -6.92 -1.26 -18.75
C ASP A 290 -6.73 0.21 -18.35
N ALA A 291 -7.16 1.14 -19.21
CA ALA A 291 -7.14 2.57 -18.90
C ALA A 291 -8.05 2.94 -17.70
N CYS A 292 -9.04 2.11 -17.39
CA CYS A 292 -9.97 2.32 -16.27
C CYS A 292 -9.59 1.57 -14.97
N SER A 293 -8.52 0.79 -14.97
CA SER A 293 -8.07 -0.01 -13.82
C SER A 293 -7.80 0.82 -12.56
N TRP A 294 -7.42 2.10 -12.71
CA TRP A 294 -7.22 3.03 -11.60
C TRP A 294 -8.46 3.21 -10.71
N ALA A 295 -9.66 3.12 -11.29
CA ALA A 295 -10.89 3.30 -10.55
C ALA A 295 -11.14 2.17 -9.55
N ILE A 296 -10.54 1.00 -9.76
CA ILE A 296 -10.54 -0.12 -8.82
C ILE A 296 -9.90 0.29 -7.50
N GLY A 297 -8.72 0.92 -7.57
CA GLY A 297 -8.03 1.42 -6.38
C GLY A 297 -8.77 2.59 -5.71
N LEU A 298 -9.36 3.47 -6.49
CA LEU A 298 -10.08 4.64 -5.98
C LEU A 298 -11.31 4.24 -5.14
N THR A 299 -12.11 3.29 -5.61
CA THR A 299 -13.31 2.84 -4.89
C THR A 299 -12.97 2.20 -3.54
N SER A 300 -11.92 1.38 -3.48
CA SER A 300 -11.45 0.80 -2.21
C SER A 300 -10.80 1.84 -1.29
N ALA A 301 -10.13 2.86 -1.85
CA ALA A 301 -9.54 3.94 -1.07
C ALA A 301 -10.60 4.79 -0.36
N ILE A 302 -11.71 5.12 -1.05
CA ILE A 302 -12.82 5.87 -0.46
C ILE A 302 -13.41 5.13 0.75
N SER A 303 -13.74 3.87 0.60
CA SER A 303 -14.35 3.08 1.69
C SER A 303 -13.36 2.80 2.84
N SER A 304 -12.08 2.55 2.53
CA SER A 304 -11.06 2.40 3.57
C SER A 304 -10.81 3.70 4.34
N MET A 305 -10.89 4.86 3.69
CA MET A 305 -10.79 6.17 4.35
C MET A 305 -11.91 6.38 5.37
N VAL A 306 -13.16 6.04 5.00
CA VAL A 306 -14.30 6.08 5.95
C VAL A 306 -14.00 5.20 7.16
N THR A 307 -13.51 3.99 6.94
CA THR A 307 -13.20 3.06 8.03
C THR A 307 -12.04 3.56 8.90
N ILE A 308 -11.01 4.15 8.32
CA ILE A 308 -9.87 4.72 9.07
C ILE A 308 -10.34 5.81 10.04
N ILE A 309 -11.26 6.67 9.60
CA ILE A 309 -11.86 7.71 10.46
C ILE A 309 -12.67 7.08 11.61
N LEU A 310 -13.38 5.98 11.34
CA LEU A 310 -14.20 5.28 12.33
C LEU A 310 -13.39 4.32 13.23
N ASN A 311 -12.18 3.94 12.82
CA ASN A 311 -11.35 2.96 13.54
C ASN A 311 -11.19 3.24 15.05
N PRO A 312 -10.88 4.48 15.51
CA PRO A 312 -10.73 4.73 16.94
C PRO A 312 -12.02 4.46 17.72
N VAL A 313 -13.18 4.83 17.15
CA VAL A 313 -14.49 4.66 17.79
C VAL A 313 -14.87 3.18 17.86
N ILE A 314 -14.70 2.47 16.77
CA ILE A 314 -15.01 1.03 16.70
C ILE A 314 -14.05 0.24 17.58
N ASN A 315 -12.76 0.60 17.57
CA ASN A 315 -11.74 -0.05 18.38
C ASN A 315 -12.01 0.11 19.88
N LYS A 316 -12.45 1.29 20.32
CA LYS A 316 -12.83 1.54 21.73
C LYS A 316 -13.98 0.63 22.20
N LYS A 317 -14.93 0.28 21.30
CA LYS A 317 -16.09 -0.57 21.64
C LYS A 317 -15.78 -2.07 21.57
N LEU A 318 -15.04 -2.51 20.56
CA LEU A 318 -14.83 -3.93 20.27
C LEU A 318 -13.50 -4.47 20.79
N GLY A 319 -12.49 -3.60 20.96
CA GLY A 319 -11.10 -3.98 21.18
C GLY A 319 -10.43 -4.50 19.90
N GLU A 320 -9.10 -4.35 19.80
CA GLU A 320 -8.34 -4.59 18.56
C GLU A 320 -8.50 -6.03 18.05
N LYS A 321 -8.41 -7.02 18.93
CA LYS A 321 -8.48 -8.44 18.56
C LYS A 321 -9.81 -8.79 17.90
N LYS A 322 -10.93 -8.44 18.55
CA LYS A 322 -12.28 -8.73 18.01
C LYS A 322 -12.52 -7.97 16.73
N TYR A 323 -12.14 -6.70 16.70
CA TYR A 323 -12.31 -5.85 15.53
C TYR A 323 -11.54 -6.40 14.32
N PHE A 324 -10.28 -6.82 14.49
CA PHE A 324 -9.48 -7.43 13.42
C PHE A 324 -10.13 -8.72 12.88
N ILE A 325 -10.60 -9.59 13.78
CA ILE A 325 -11.26 -10.85 13.42
C ILE A 325 -12.54 -10.57 12.64
N ILE A 326 -13.40 -9.66 13.11
CA ILE A 326 -14.65 -9.29 12.43
C ILE A 326 -14.36 -8.71 11.03
N ALA A 327 -13.37 -7.83 10.90
CA ALA A 327 -12.99 -7.25 9.61
C ALA A 327 -12.53 -8.32 8.61
N GLY A 328 -11.81 -9.34 9.06
CA GLY A 328 -11.39 -10.43 8.18
C GLY A 328 -12.52 -11.35 7.75
N PHE A 329 -13.43 -11.71 8.66
CA PHE A 329 -14.63 -12.47 8.31
C PHE A 329 -15.56 -11.69 7.37
N TYR A 330 -15.71 -10.38 7.60
CA TYR A 330 -16.45 -9.49 6.70
C TYR A 330 -15.81 -9.47 5.31
N GLY A 331 -14.49 -9.29 5.20
CA GLY A 331 -13.78 -9.30 3.92
C GLY A 331 -13.94 -10.65 3.18
N PHE A 332 -13.90 -11.76 3.89
CA PHE A 332 -14.17 -13.08 3.33
C PHE A 332 -15.62 -13.21 2.83
N ALA A 333 -16.61 -12.76 3.61
CA ALA A 333 -18.01 -12.81 3.22
C ALA A 333 -18.29 -11.98 1.95
N VAL A 334 -17.75 -10.76 1.87
CA VAL A 334 -17.85 -9.91 0.67
C VAL A 334 -17.24 -10.61 -0.54
N SER A 335 -16.06 -11.21 -0.38
CA SER A 335 -15.36 -11.94 -1.43
C SER A 335 -16.16 -13.16 -1.91
N LEU A 336 -16.68 -13.94 -0.98
CA LEU A 336 -17.47 -15.13 -1.29
C LEU A 336 -18.80 -14.78 -1.99
N ILE A 337 -19.52 -13.77 -1.47
CA ILE A 337 -20.77 -13.31 -2.08
C ILE A 337 -20.54 -12.80 -3.50
N SER A 338 -19.51 -11.99 -3.72
CA SER A 338 -19.18 -11.47 -5.05
C SER A 338 -18.83 -12.58 -6.03
N PHE A 339 -18.08 -13.59 -5.58
CA PHE A 339 -17.77 -14.76 -6.41
C PHE A 339 -19.02 -15.59 -6.74
N LEU A 340 -19.89 -15.85 -5.76
CA LEU A 340 -21.15 -16.57 -5.98
C LEU A 340 -22.06 -15.82 -6.96
N LEU A 341 -22.20 -14.51 -6.82
CA LEU A 341 -22.95 -13.68 -7.75
C LEU A 341 -22.39 -13.76 -9.17
N TYR A 342 -21.05 -13.77 -9.31
CA TYR A 342 -20.42 -13.97 -10.61
C TYR A 342 -20.75 -15.35 -11.22
N VAL A 343 -20.64 -16.43 -10.44
CA VAL A 343 -20.91 -17.81 -10.90
C VAL A 343 -22.38 -18.01 -11.31
N LEU A 344 -23.30 -17.41 -10.55
CA LEU A 344 -24.74 -17.51 -10.82
C LEU A 344 -25.20 -16.65 -12.00
N THR A 345 -24.36 -15.71 -12.46
CA THR A 345 -24.71 -14.82 -13.57
C THR A 345 -24.33 -15.48 -14.91
N PRO A 346 -25.24 -15.55 -15.89
CA PRO A 346 -24.95 -16.10 -17.21
C PRO A 346 -23.84 -15.30 -17.91
N ALA A 347 -23.12 -15.92 -18.85
CA ALA A 347 -22.04 -15.27 -19.57
C ALA A 347 -22.52 -14.07 -20.42
N GLU A 348 -23.73 -14.17 -20.96
CA GLU A 348 -24.35 -13.14 -21.80
C GLU A 348 -25.80 -12.89 -21.36
N THR A 349 -26.28 -11.67 -21.57
CA THR A 349 -27.71 -11.34 -21.43
C THR A 349 -28.51 -11.93 -22.59
N ALA A 350 -29.82 -12.04 -22.44
CA ALA A 350 -30.73 -12.50 -23.50
C ALA A 350 -30.63 -11.67 -24.80
N THR A 351 -30.10 -10.44 -24.72
CA THR A 351 -29.87 -9.52 -25.85
C THR A 351 -28.43 -9.54 -26.38
N GLY A 352 -27.56 -10.48 -25.88
CA GLY A 352 -26.16 -10.60 -26.30
C GLY A 352 -25.19 -9.60 -25.65
N GLY A 353 -25.66 -8.82 -24.67
CA GLY A 353 -24.83 -7.87 -23.94
C GLY A 353 -24.12 -8.47 -22.71
N VAL A 354 -23.18 -7.74 -22.13
CA VAL A 354 -22.49 -8.14 -20.90
C VAL A 354 -23.39 -7.91 -19.70
N PRO A 355 -23.63 -8.95 -18.86
CA PRO A 355 -24.38 -8.78 -17.63
C PRO A 355 -23.66 -7.82 -16.67
N PHE A 356 -24.42 -7.00 -15.94
CA PHE A 356 -23.89 -6.04 -14.98
C PHE A 356 -22.91 -6.66 -13.97
N LEU A 357 -23.20 -7.86 -13.46
CA LEU A 357 -22.35 -8.58 -12.51
C LEU A 357 -21.08 -9.21 -13.13
N ARG A 358 -20.88 -9.08 -14.43
CA ARG A 358 -19.67 -9.45 -15.15
C ARG A 358 -18.96 -8.26 -15.79
N SER A 359 -19.41 -7.05 -15.48
CA SER A 359 -18.84 -5.79 -15.97
C SER A 359 -17.85 -5.18 -14.96
N ILE A 360 -17.18 -4.12 -15.36
CA ILE A 360 -16.28 -3.33 -14.49
C ILE A 360 -17.01 -2.77 -13.26
N TRP A 361 -18.32 -2.51 -13.36
CA TRP A 361 -19.13 -2.02 -12.24
C TRP A 361 -19.19 -3.00 -11.09
N ALA A 362 -19.26 -4.31 -11.37
CA ALA A 362 -19.20 -5.34 -10.34
C ALA A 362 -17.86 -5.34 -9.61
N ILE A 363 -16.75 -5.14 -10.34
CA ILE A 363 -15.41 -5.01 -9.75
C ILE A 363 -15.36 -3.79 -8.83
N TRP A 364 -15.88 -2.64 -9.25
CA TRP A 364 -15.89 -1.42 -8.46
C TRP A 364 -16.73 -1.56 -7.18
N ILE A 365 -17.91 -2.15 -7.29
CA ILE A 365 -18.78 -2.42 -6.14
C ILE A 365 -18.10 -3.38 -5.17
N TYR A 366 -17.52 -4.47 -5.68
CA TYR A 366 -16.74 -5.40 -4.86
C TYR A 366 -15.60 -4.70 -4.11
N GLN A 367 -14.79 -3.92 -4.81
CA GLN A 367 -13.67 -3.20 -4.20
C GLN A 367 -14.13 -2.14 -3.20
N PHE A 368 -15.25 -1.48 -3.45
CA PHE A 368 -15.85 -0.55 -2.50
C PHE A 368 -16.22 -1.25 -1.18
N PHE A 369 -16.92 -2.37 -1.24
CA PHE A 369 -17.27 -3.11 -0.03
C PHE A 369 -16.06 -3.75 0.63
N LEU A 370 -15.11 -4.27 -0.13
CA LEU A 370 -13.89 -4.87 0.41
C LEU A 370 -13.00 -3.82 1.11
N GLY A 371 -13.01 -2.59 0.65
CA GLY A 371 -12.24 -1.49 1.23
C GLY A 371 -12.58 -1.21 2.70
N PHE A 372 -13.80 -1.49 3.14
CA PHE A 372 -14.16 -1.40 4.58
C PHE A 372 -13.35 -2.37 5.45
N ALA A 373 -12.91 -3.49 4.91
CA ALA A 373 -12.03 -4.42 5.62
C ALA A 373 -10.55 -3.97 5.57
N TYR A 374 -10.14 -3.16 4.61
CA TYR A 374 -8.75 -2.69 4.48
C TYR A 374 -8.36 -1.68 5.57
N GLY A 375 -9.28 -0.81 6.00
CA GLY A 375 -9.03 0.18 7.03
C GLY A 375 -8.51 -0.42 8.35
N PRO A 376 -9.23 -1.36 8.99
CA PRO A 376 -8.78 -2.06 10.19
C PRO A 376 -7.46 -2.81 9.98
N ASN A 377 -7.32 -3.51 8.86
CA ASN A 377 -6.12 -4.27 8.55
C ASN A 377 -4.86 -3.41 8.37
N GLY A 378 -4.99 -2.15 7.99
CA GLY A 378 -3.88 -1.20 7.93
C GLY A 378 -3.53 -0.58 9.28
N TYR A 379 -4.54 -0.31 10.12
CA TYR A 379 -4.42 0.40 11.39
C TYR A 379 -4.08 -0.50 12.57
N LEU A 380 -4.82 -1.59 12.75
CA LEU A 380 -4.74 -2.42 13.95
C LEU A 380 -3.36 -3.06 14.21
N PRO A 381 -2.61 -3.56 13.21
CA PRO A 381 -1.29 -4.12 13.47
C PRO A 381 -0.30 -3.12 14.06
N MET A 382 -0.44 -1.83 13.74
CA MET A 382 0.38 -0.76 14.32
C MET A 382 0.05 -0.58 15.81
N VAL A 383 -1.24 -0.53 16.15
CA VAL A 383 -1.71 -0.42 17.55
C VAL A 383 -1.31 -1.65 18.35
N MET A 384 -1.55 -2.85 17.81
CA MET A 384 -1.15 -4.11 18.45
C MET A 384 0.36 -4.22 18.66
N THR A 385 1.17 -3.68 17.74
CA THR A 385 2.63 -3.66 17.93
C THR A 385 3.03 -2.77 19.09
N ALA A 386 2.37 -1.64 19.29
CA ALA A 386 2.60 -0.78 20.47
C ALA A 386 2.26 -1.53 21.77
N ASP A 387 1.12 -2.23 21.81
CA ASP A 387 0.74 -3.04 22.97
C ASP A 387 1.73 -4.21 23.24
N ILE A 388 2.31 -4.79 22.18
CA ILE A 388 3.35 -5.84 22.32
C ILE A 388 4.63 -5.27 22.91
N VAL A 389 4.98 -4.02 22.58
CA VAL A 389 6.14 -3.32 23.21
C VAL A 389 5.94 -3.21 24.71
N ASP A 390 4.76 -2.73 25.14
CA ASP A 390 4.43 -2.59 26.55
C ASP A 390 4.32 -3.96 27.24
N TYR A 391 3.72 -4.96 26.59
CA TYR A 391 3.65 -6.34 27.08
C TYR A 391 5.03 -6.96 27.31
N GLN A 392 5.99 -6.69 26.43
CA GLN A 392 7.35 -7.16 26.57
C GLN A 392 8.08 -6.46 27.72
N GLU A 393 7.92 -5.14 27.85
CA GLU A 393 8.47 -4.37 28.97
C GLU A 393 7.91 -4.90 30.29
N TRP A 394 6.59 -5.14 30.37
CA TRP A 394 5.94 -5.72 31.56
C TRP A 394 6.49 -7.08 31.94
N LYS A 395 6.71 -7.97 30.96
CA LYS A 395 7.20 -9.35 31.17
C LYS A 395 8.71 -9.43 31.45
N THR A 396 9.51 -8.62 30.79
CA THR A 396 10.98 -8.77 30.76
C THR A 396 11.73 -7.60 31.40
N GLY A 397 11.04 -6.50 31.71
CA GLY A 397 11.65 -5.25 32.19
C GLY A 397 12.45 -4.50 31.11
N LYS A 398 12.43 -4.97 29.83
CA LYS A 398 13.15 -4.37 28.73
C LYS A 398 12.20 -3.84 27.68
N ARG A 399 12.32 -2.54 27.37
CA ARG A 399 11.56 -1.90 26.29
C ARG A 399 12.31 -2.02 24.96
N THR A 400 11.72 -2.73 23.99
CA THR A 400 12.34 -3.00 22.68
C THR A 400 11.50 -2.41 21.54
N GLU A 401 11.05 -1.16 21.71
CA GLU A 401 10.15 -0.46 20.78
C GLU A 401 10.67 -0.45 19.34
N GLY A 402 11.92 -0.01 19.15
CA GLY A 402 12.55 0.08 17.84
C GLY A 402 12.59 -1.26 17.10
N THR A 403 12.85 -2.37 17.83
CA THR A 403 12.85 -3.73 17.25
C THR A 403 11.52 -4.12 16.70
N GLN A 404 10.48 -3.90 17.49
CA GLN A 404 9.14 -4.40 17.15
C GLN A 404 8.54 -3.64 15.98
N PHE A 405 8.73 -2.32 15.92
CA PHE A 405 8.32 -1.53 14.76
C PHE A 405 9.17 -1.83 13.51
N ALA A 406 10.45 -2.17 13.66
CA ALA A 406 11.28 -2.64 12.54
C ALA A 406 10.77 -3.98 11.97
N ILE A 407 10.38 -4.92 12.84
CA ILE A 407 9.77 -6.19 12.43
C ILE A 407 8.43 -5.95 11.70
N LEU A 408 7.60 -5.04 12.20
CA LEU A 408 6.34 -4.66 11.54
C LEU A 408 6.59 -4.05 10.15
N SER A 409 7.55 -3.14 10.02
CA SER A 409 7.92 -2.52 8.75
C SER A 409 8.44 -3.55 7.74
N MET A 410 9.30 -4.47 8.19
CA MET A 410 9.78 -5.60 7.37
C MET A 410 8.61 -6.49 6.92
N SER A 411 7.67 -6.79 7.82
CA SER A 411 6.47 -7.58 7.52
C SER A 411 5.62 -6.93 6.45
N ASN A 412 5.43 -5.61 6.51
CA ASN A 412 4.72 -4.82 5.50
C ASN A 412 5.38 -4.93 4.12
N LYS A 413 6.70 -4.73 4.06
CA LYS A 413 7.45 -4.83 2.80
C LYS A 413 7.38 -6.22 2.19
N LEU A 414 7.52 -7.25 3.03
CA LEU A 414 7.41 -8.64 2.59
C LEU A 414 5.99 -9.00 2.14
N SER A 415 4.96 -8.57 2.86
CA SER A 415 3.56 -8.75 2.48
C SER A 415 3.26 -8.10 1.12
N ASN A 416 3.72 -6.88 0.89
CA ASN A 416 3.56 -6.20 -0.40
C ASN A 416 4.33 -6.89 -1.53
N ALA A 417 5.54 -7.38 -1.26
CA ALA A 417 6.31 -8.15 -2.24
C ALA A 417 5.59 -9.44 -2.65
N LEU A 418 5.05 -10.16 -1.67
CA LEU A 418 4.27 -11.37 -1.90
C LEU A 418 2.98 -11.06 -2.67
N SER A 419 2.28 -9.97 -2.35
CA SER A 419 1.05 -9.57 -3.06
C SER A 419 1.29 -9.39 -4.55
N VAL A 420 2.30 -8.60 -4.93
CA VAL A 420 2.61 -8.34 -6.35
C VAL A 420 3.08 -9.60 -7.03
N SER A 421 4.07 -10.28 -6.46
CA SER A 421 4.71 -11.43 -7.12
C SER A 421 3.79 -12.63 -7.22
N LEU A 422 3.07 -12.99 -6.14
CA LEU A 422 2.13 -14.10 -6.15
C LEU A 422 0.90 -13.78 -7.00
N GLY A 423 0.44 -12.53 -7.01
CA GLY A 423 -0.64 -12.11 -7.89
C GLY A 423 -0.30 -12.37 -9.36
N LEU A 424 0.86 -11.92 -9.81
CA LEU A 424 1.35 -12.17 -11.18
C LEU A 424 1.60 -13.65 -11.47
N LEU A 425 2.15 -14.39 -10.49
CA LEU A 425 2.35 -15.84 -10.63
C LEU A 425 1.04 -16.57 -10.82
N PHE A 426 -0.02 -16.22 -10.06
CA PHE A 426 -1.34 -16.82 -10.22
C PHE A 426 -1.94 -16.53 -11.59
N ILE A 427 -1.85 -15.28 -12.07
CA ILE A 427 -2.32 -14.92 -13.41
C ILE A 427 -1.52 -15.65 -14.49
N GLY A 428 -0.20 -15.75 -14.37
CA GLY A 428 0.63 -16.53 -15.29
C GLY A 428 0.34 -18.03 -15.24
N ALA A 429 0.08 -18.59 -14.06
CA ALA A 429 -0.20 -20.02 -13.86
C ALA A 429 -1.55 -20.46 -14.45
N ILE A 430 -2.54 -19.58 -14.57
CA ILE A 430 -3.79 -19.90 -15.28
C ILE A 430 -3.65 -19.91 -16.80
N GLY A 431 -2.45 -19.60 -17.32
CA GLY A 431 -2.15 -19.63 -18.74
C GLY A 431 -2.35 -18.29 -19.47
N TYR A 432 -2.60 -17.20 -18.73
CA TYR A 432 -2.65 -15.89 -19.36
C TYR A 432 -1.24 -15.36 -19.65
N SER A 433 -1.06 -14.88 -20.87
CA SER A 433 0.12 -14.12 -21.31
C SER A 433 -0.32 -13.16 -22.41
N ALA A 434 0.04 -11.90 -22.30
CA ALA A 434 -0.28 -10.90 -23.33
C ALA A 434 0.30 -11.32 -24.70
N ASN A 435 1.44 -11.99 -24.73
CA ASN A 435 2.06 -12.50 -25.95
C ASN A 435 1.21 -13.57 -26.66
N SER A 436 0.44 -14.37 -25.92
CA SER A 436 -0.42 -15.42 -26.51
C SER A 436 -1.59 -14.85 -27.30
N TYR A 437 -1.91 -13.57 -27.11
CA TYR A 437 -3.02 -12.87 -27.75
C TYR A 437 -2.56 -11.73 -28.65
N ALA A 438 -1.31 -11.77 -29.12
CA ALA A 438 -0.67 -10.71 -29.89
C ALA A 438 -1.45 -10.32 -31.17
N ASP A 439 -2.13 -11.27 -31.80
CA ASP A 439 -2.93 -10.99 -33.01
C ASP A 439 -4.25 -10.26 -32.65
N ALA A 440 -4.86 -10.61 -31.53
CA ALA A 440 -6.05 -9.89 -31.03
C ALA A 440 -5.71 -8.46 -30.60
N VAL A 441 -4.50 -8.22 -30.10
CA VAL A 441 -4.00 -6.89 -29.72
C VAL A 441 -3.86 -5.94 -30.94
N LYS A 442 -3.84 -6.46 -32.16
CA LYS A 442 -3.78 -5.65 -33.40
C LYS A 442 -5.16 -5.18 -33.88
N VAL A 443 -6.25 -5.72 -33.35
CA VAL A 443 -7.59 -5.30 -33.73
C VAL A 443 -7.86 -3.91 -33.19
N GLY A 444 -8.44 -3.03 -34.02
CA GLY A 444 -8.69 -1.62 -33.64
C GLY A 444 -7.43 -0.75 -33.59
N VAL A 445 -6.29 -1.27 -34.10
CA VAL A 445 -5.02 -0.53 -34.16
C VAL A 445 -4.72 -0.17 -35.61
N GLU A 446 -4.42 1.09 -35.88
CA GLU A 446 -3.93 1.57 -37.16
C GLU A 446 -2.48 2.06 -37.06
N ILE A 447 -1.72 1.91 -38.16
CA ILE A 447 -0.36 2.45 -38.23
C ILE A 447 -0.43 3.87 -38.81
N ILE A 448 -0.39 4.87 -37.96
CA ILE A 448 -0.35 6.29 -38.33
C ILE A 448 1.06 6.81 -38.09
N ASP A 449 1.71 7.39 -39.09
CA ASP A 449 3.09 7.91 -39.02
C ASP A 449 4.11 6.90 -38.48
N LYS A 450 4.02 5.64 -38.93
CA LYS A 450 4.84 4.51 -38.43
C LYS A 450 4.66 4.17 -36.95
N LYS A 451 3.52 4.55 -36.37
CA LYS A 451 3.15 4.25 -34.99
C LYS A 451 1.86 3.47 -34.95
N GLU A 452 1.81 2.46 -34.12
CA GLU A 452 0.56 1.75 -33.81
C GLU A 452 -0.29 2.68 -32.92
N VAL A 453 -1.45 3.09 -33.40
CA VAL A 453 -2.42 3.92 -32.68
C VAL A 453 -3.70 3.14 -32.57
N ILE A 454 -4.23 3.01 -31.35
CA ILE A 454 -5.54 2.39 -31.16
C ILE A 454 -6.60 3.42 -31.55
N VAL A 455 -7.25 3.18 -32.68
CA VAL A 455 -8.34 4.02 -33.20
C VAL A 455 -9.70 3.60 -32.70
N ASP A 456 -9.85 2.34 -32.26
CA ASP A 456 -11.06 1.82 -31.65
C ASP A 456 -10.74 1.00 -30.38
N ALA A 457 -10.80 1.67 -29.23
CA ALA A 457 -10.50 1.08 -27.92
C ALA A 457 -11.51 -0.02 -27.53
N VAL A 458 -12.76 0.09 -27.98
CA VAL A 458 -13.81 -0.90 -27.69
C VAL A 458 -13.56 -2.16 -28.49
N ALA A 459 -13.34 -2.04 -29.81
CA ALA A 459 -13.02 -3.17 -30.67
C ALA A 459 -11.73 -3.87 -30.20
N HIS A 460 -10.73 -3.12 -29.79
CA HIS A 460 -9.48 -3.63 -29.25
C HIS A 460 -9.70 -4.47 -27.98
N THR A 461 -10.39 -3.90 -26.98
CA THR A 461 -10.68 -4.57 -25.71
C THR A 461 -11.53 -5.82 -25.92
N ASN A 462 -12.56 -5.74 -26.79
CA ASN A 462 -13.42 -6.86 -27.12
C ASN A 462 -12.67 -7.99 -27.83
N ALA A 463 -11.74 -7.66 -28.73
CA ALA A 463 -10.92 -8.65 -29.42
C ALA A 463 -9.99 -9.40 -28.46
N ILE A 464 -9.35 -8.69 -27.53
CA ILE A 464 -8.51 -9.32 -26.50
C ILE A 464 -9.36 -10.23 -25.63
N HIS A 465 -10.49 -9.72 -25.13
CA HIS A 465 -11.38 -10.50 -24.27
C HIS A 465 -11.93 -11.77 -25.01
N ALA A 466 -12.31 -11.63 -26.26
CA ALA A 466 -12.80 -12.76 -27.06
C ALA A 466 -11.72 -13.81 -27.37
N ALA A 467 -10.47 -13.38 -27.47
CA ALA A 467 -9.33 -14.28 -27.67
C ALA A 467 -8.96 -15.08 -26.42
N VAL A 468 -9.27 -14.55 -25.21
CA VAL A 468 -8.98 -15.25 -23.96
C VAL A 468 -10.00 -16.37 -23.74
N PRO A 469 -9.56 -17.64 -23.59
CA PRO A 469 -10.47 -18.75 -23.32
C PRO A 469 -11.31 -18.54 -22.05
N GLY A 470 -12.59 -18.94 -22.10
CA GLY A 470 -13.52 -18.73 -21.00
C GLY A 470 -13.13 -19.41 -19.68
N ASP A 471 -12.35 -20.50 -19.74
CA ASP A 471 -11.79 -21.15 -18.55
C ASP A 471 -10.72 -20.29 -17.87
N ILE A 472 -9.89 -19.58 -18.62
CA ILE A 472 -8.90 -18.62 -18.11
C ILE A 472 -9.63 -17.43 -17.49
N GLN A 473 -10.67 -16.91 -18.16
CA GLN A 473 -11.48 -15.82 -17.60
C GLN A 473 -12.12 -16.23 -16.26
N ASN A 474 -12.76 -17.41 -16.19
CA ASN A 474 -13.37 -17.89 -14.94
C ASN A 474 -12.35 -18.09 -13.81
N LYS A 475 -11.16 -18.61 -14.12
CA LYS A 475 -10.07 -18.72 -13.15
C LYS A 475 -9.57 -17.35 -12.67
N ALA A 476 -9.46 -16.38 -13.58
CA ALA A 476 -9.07 -15.01 -13.22
C ALA A 476 -10.10 -14.36 -12.26
N TRP A 477 -11.39 -14.51 -12.54
CA TRP A 477 -12.45 -14.04 -11.66
C TRP A 477 -12.40 -14.71 -10.28
N ALA A 478 -12.15 -16.03 -10.24
CA ALA A 478 -11.98 -16.77 -9.00
C ALA A 478 -10.78 -16.27 -8.18
N ILE A 479 -9.62 -16.06 -8.81
CA ILE A 479 -8.43 -15.49 -8.15
C ILE A 479 -8.73 -14.10 -7.62
N TYR A 480 -9.35 -13.26 -8.45
CA TYR A 480 -9.61 -11.87 -8.11
C TYR A 480 -10.58 -11.70 -6.93
N PHE A 481 -11.65 -12.50 -6.90
CA PHE A 481 -12.63 -12.42 -5.82
C PHE A 481 -12.25 -13.25 -4.59
N LEU A 482 -11.90 -14.53 -4.75
CA LEU A 482 -11.75 -15.44 -3.60
C LEU A 482 -10.42 -15.28 -2.86
N LEU A 483 -9.32 -15.07 -3.58
CA LEU A 483 -8.00 -15.09 -2.97
C LEU A 483 -7.81 -13.99 -1.90
N PRO A 484 -8.20 -12.73 -2.11
CA PRO A 484 -8.16 -11.71 -1.06
C PRO A 484 -8.95 -12.12 0.18
N GLY A 485 -10.17 -12.60 0.01
CA GLY A 485 -11.04 -13.04 1.11
C GLY A 485 -10.46 -14.22 1.89
N LEU A 486 -9.96 -15.24 1.21
CA LEU A 486 -9.32 -16.39 1.84
C LEU A 486 -8.09 -16.00 2.67
N CYS A 487 -7.26 -15.10 2.15
CA CYS A 487 -6.10 -14.59 2.86
C CYS A 487 -6.49 -13.76 4.09
N MET A 488 -7.55 -12.95 3.98
CA MET A 488 -8.08 -12.19 5.13
C MET A 488 -8.66 -13.12 6.19
N LEU A 489 -9.37 -14.17 5.79
CA LEU A 489 -9.87 -15.19 6.72
C LEU A 489 -8.71 -15.91 7.41
N ALA A 490 -7.71 -16.39 6.66
CA ALA A 490 -6.53 -17.04 7.22
C ALA A 490 -5.78 -16.15 8.21
N SER A 491 -5.59 -14.88 7.85
CA SER A 491 -5.00 -13.85 8.72
C SER A 491 -5.79 -13.70 10.03
N SER A 492 -7.12 -13.66 9.95
CA SER A 492 -8.02 -13.53 11.12
C SER A 492 -8.02 -14.76 11.99
N LEU A 493 -7.92 -15.97 11.41
CA LEU A 493 -7.83 -17.21 12.18
C LEU A 493 -6.55 -17.27 13.04
N VAL A 494 -5.42 -16.79 12.52
CA VAL A 494 -4.18 -16.70 13.32
C VAL A 494 -4.34 -15.74 14.49
N MET A 495 -5.14 -14.68 14.35
CA MET A 495 -5.36 -13.70 15.41
C MET A 495 -6.10 -14.28 16.64
N PHE A 496 -6.78 -15.42 16.53
CA PHE A 496 -7.34 -16.09 17.72
C PHE A 496 -6.26 -16.45 18.75
N PHE A 497 -5.04 -16.72 18.31
CA PHE A 497 -3.89 -17.03 19.19
C PHE A 497 -3.28 -15.81 19.87
N TYR A 498 -3.68 -14.59 19.51
CA TYR A 498 -3.24 -13.36 20.16
C TYR A 498 -3.85 -13.26 21.57
N LYS A 499 -2.99 -13.11 22.60
CA LYS A 499 -3.39 -13.24 24.00
C LYS A 499 -3.53 -11.91 24.75
N ILE A 500 -3.16 -10.79 24.13
CA ILE A 500 -3.27 -9.49 24.79
C ILE A 500 -4.72 -9.00 24.59
N ASP A 501 -5.55 -9.26 25.60
CA ASP A 501 -6.93 -8.78 25.68
C ASP A 501 -7.02 -7.49 26.48
N GLU A 502 -8.19 -6.86 26.54
CA GLU A 502 -8.39 -5.59 27.23
C GLU A 502 -8.12 -5.68 28.74
N LYS A 503 -8.40 -6.84 29.35
CA LYS A 503 -8.09 -7.06 30.77
C LYS A 503 -6.58 -7.08 31.00
N THR A 504 -5.84 -7.83 30.16
CA THR A 504 -4.38 -7.89 30.22
C THR A 504 -3.76 -6.52 29.95
N LYS A 505 -4.33 -5.71 29.04
CA LYS A 505 -3.86 -4.34 28.76
C LYS A 505 -4.04 -3.44 29.97
N LYS A 506 -5.21 -3.47 30.60
CA LYS A 506 -5.47 -2.65 31.79
C LYS A 506 -4.47 -2.99 32.91
N GLN A 507 -4.35 -4.27 33.26
CA GLN A 507 -3.40 -4.74 34.25
C GLN A 507 -1.96 -4.35 33.94
N MET A 508 -1.53 -4.56 32.69
CA MET A 508 -0.19 -4.19 32.21
C MET A 508 0.08 -2.70 32.36
N ARG A 509 -0.87 -1.83 31.98
CA ARG A 509 -0.71 -0.37 32.07
C ARG A 509 -0.63 0.09 33.53
N GLU A 510 -1.46 -0.44 34.41
CA GLU A 510 -1.45 -0.17 35.85
C GLU A 510 -0.09 -0.55 36.48
N GLU A 511 0.38 -1.78 36.24
CA GLU A 511 1.65 -2.24 36.80
C GLU A 511 2.86 -1.50 36.20
N LEU A 512 2.84 -1.15 34.89
CA LEU A 512 3.90 -0.36 34.28
C LEU A 512 3.92 1.08 34.79
N ALA A 513 2.76 1.69 35.01
CA ALA A 513 2.66 3.04 35.59
C ALA A 513 3.28 3.09 37.01
N LEU A 514 3.00 2.06 37.84
CA LEU A 514 3.62 1.93 39.16
C LEU A 514 5.15 1.75 39.06
N ARG A 515 5.64 0.88 38.16
CA ARG A 515 7.09 0.67 37.96
C ARG A 515 7.84 1.89 37.44
N ARG A 516 7.16 2.74 36.67
CA ARG A 516 7.71 3.99 36.13
C ARG A 516 7.62 5.16 37.11
N GLY A 517 6.90 4.99 38.24
CA GLY A 517 6.63 6.05 39.18
C GLY A 517 5.67 7.14 38.64
N GLU A 518 4.89 6.80 37.61
CA GLU A 518 3.90 7.66 36.97
C GLU A 518 2.55 7.68 37.74
N ALA A 519 2.32 6.67 38.59
CA ALA A 519 1.15 6.53 39.44
C ALA A 519 1.54 5.98 40.81
N THR A 520 0.78 6.36 41.86
CA THR A 520 0.85 5.77 43.20
C THR A 520 -0.14 4.60 43.28
N GLU A 521 0.07 3.66 44.22
CA GLU A 521 -0.89 2.57 44.46
C GLU A 521 -2.30 3.09 44.77
N GLU A 522 -2.40 4.26 45.43
CA GLU A 522 -3.64 4.95 45.78
C GLU A 522 -4.41 5.44 44.53
N THR A 523 -3.69 6.06 43.55
CA THR A 523 -4.29 6.49 42.27
C THR A 523 -4.73 5.35 41.38
N VAL A 524 -4.07 4.20 41.44
CA VAL A 524 -4.48 3.00 40.72
C VAL A 524 -5.72 2.38 41.32
N ALA A 525 -5.84 2.40 42.65
CA ALA A 525 -7.01 1.91 43.37
C ALA A 525 -8.25 2.82 43.14
N GLU A 526 -8.10 4.15 43.14
CA GLU A 526 -9.19 5.09 42.81
C GLU A 526 -9.70 4.87 41.37
N ASN A 527 -8.83 4.81 40.37
CA ASN A 527 -9.22 4.56 39.00
C ASN A 527 -9.89 3.18 38.78
N ALA A 528 -9.57 2.20 39.61
CA ALA A 528 -10.22 0.89 39.57
C ALA A 528 -11.65 0.96 40.16
N VAL A 529 -11.87 1.75 41.19
CA VAL A 529 -13.20 2.00 41.81
C VAL A 529 -14.09 2.77 40.82
N ASP A 530 -13.57 3.82 40.20
CA ASP A 530 -14.32 4.62 39.21
C ASP A 530 -14.72 3.80 38.00
N ALA A 531 -13.83 2.94 37.50
CA ALA A 531 -14.15 2.03 36.38
C ALA A 531 -15.19 0.96 36.75
N LEU A 532 -15.28 0.56 38.03
CA LEU A 532 -16.32 -0.36 38.52
C LEU A 532 -17.66 0.34 38.65
N SER A 533 -17.66 1.62 39.03
CA SER A 533 -18.88 2.45 39.13
C SER A 533 -19.45 2.75 37.72
N GLU A 534 -18.63 3.12 36.76
CA GLU A 534 -19.07 3.28 35.36
C GLU A 534 -19.62 1.97 34.74
N ALA A 535 -19.01 0.83 35.03
CA ALA A 535 -19.48 -0.47 34.55
C ALA A 535 -20.80 -0.89 35.21
N SER A 536 -21.09 -0.46 36.44
CA SER A 536 -22.37 -0.71 37.13
C SER A 536 -23.48 0.17 36.59
N GLU A 537 -23.20 1.45 36.29
CA GLU A 537 -24.16 2.37 35.65
C GLU A 537 -24.56 1.91 34.22
N ASP A 538 -23.59 1.45 33.41
CA ASP A 538 -23.87 0.89 32.07
C ASP A 538 -24.73 -0.39 32.16
N PHE A 539 -24.61 -1.18 33.23
CA PHE A 539 -25.40 -2.38 33.43
C PHE A 539 -26.84 -2.04 33.87
N GLU A 540 -27.03 -1.05 34.74
CA GLU A 540 -28.37 -0.59 35.16
C GLU A 540 -29.13 0.05 34.00
N VAL A 541 -28.47 0.87 33.16
CA VAL A 541 -29.08 1.47 31.96
C VAL A 541 -29.48 0.40 30.92
N SER A 542 -28.73 -0.72 30.82
CA SER A 542 -29.09 -1.82 29.92
C SER A 542 -30.28 -2.64 30.43
N GLU A 543 -30.44 -2.82 31.76
CA GLU A 543 -31.60 -3.51 32.35
C GLU A 543 -32.87 -2.64 32.33
N GLU A 544 -32.76 -1.33 32.36
CA GLU A 544 -33.89 -0.41 32.29
C GLU A 544 -34.46 -0.30 30.85
N ASN A 545 -33.59 -0.41 29.84
CA ASN A 545 -34.00 -0.48 28.44
C ASN A 545 -34.65 -1.82 28.05
N ASP A 546 -34.24 -2.93 28.67
CA ASP A 546 -34.84 -4.25 28.41
C ASP A 546 -36.22 -4.44 29.09
N LYS A 547 -36.57 -3.57 30.05
CA LYS A 547 -37.89 -3.54 30.72
C LYS A 547 -38.92 -2.65 30.04
N THR A 548 -38.50 -1.89 29.01
CA THR A 548 -39.35 -0.94 28.28
C THR A 548 -39.68 -1.36 26.83
N GLU A 549 -39.19 -2.51 26.36
CA GLU A 549 -39.67 -3.25 25.19
C GLU A 549 -40.56 -4.43 25.61
#